data_bd81a4160166f1d2ca293e26eb5f6f70
#
_entry.id   bd81a4160166f1d2ca293e26eb5f6f70
#
_cell.length_a   1.000
_cell.length_b   1.000
_cell.length_c   1.000
_cell.angle_alpha   90.00
_cell.angle_beta   90.00
_cell.angle_gamma   90.00
#
_symmetry.space_group_name_H-M   'P 1'
#
loop_
_entity.id
_entity.type
_entity.pdbx_description
1 polymer ?
#
loop_
_entity_poly.entity_id
_entity_poly.type
_entity_poly.pdbx_seq_one_letter_code
_entity_poly.pdbx_strand_id
1 'polypeptide(L)'
;WALNRQFEVLWTHEGNLGHFPWAADVNGDGYDEVMAGYDLLDHNGQVLWLCRDLEDHADCLWVGDVNGDGKPEIAVGGSVTCLYSAEGEELWRYDGSVESQHIALGKFLPGRPGLQVAGLDRIRRGDGYKGQWDGKDGMFMLDCEGKELWKEDRQTKGWLTIVDGLYNWNGEGKDYILAYRRGGGVKPALYDGWGNTAVSFPEDGYVLHGDLFGRDKEDVIIYSEDTAWVFSGTPADLAEKPSGKPVPQVKRLYRSTLYPGGER
;
A
#
# COMPACT_ATOMS: atom_id res chain seq x y z
N TRP A 1 4.65 -20.06 5.64
CA TRP A 1 5.48 -20.64 6.71
C TRP A 1 5.72 -19.60 7.77
N ALA A 2 5.30 -19.85 9.00
CA ALA A 2 5.69 -19.07 10.16
C ALA A 2 6.90 -19.71 10.82
N LEU A 3 7.88 -18.90 11.15
CA LEU A 3 9.14 -19.33 11.72
C LEU A 3 9.38 -18.60 13.04
N ASN A 4 9.97 -19.28 14.02
CA ASN A 4 10.47 -18.62 15.22
C ASN A 4 11.84 -17.95 14.95
N ARG A 5 12.39 -17.28 15.98
CA ARG A 5 13.70 -16.61 15.88
C ARG A 5 14.89 -17.56 15.65
N GLN A 6 14.72 -18.87 15.81
CA GLN A 6 15.69 -19.92 15.51
C GLN A 6 15.48 -20.52 14.12
N PHE A 7 14.56 -19.98 13.30
CA PHE A 7 14.15 -20.49 12.01
C PHE A 7 13.50 -21.88 12.03
N GLU A 8 12.96 -22.27 13.17
CA GLU A 8 12.14 -23.48 13.27
C GLU A 8 10.72 -23.19 12.83
N VAL A 9 10.13 -24.10 12.07
CA VAL A 9 8.76 -23.97 11.57
C VAL A 9 7.79 -24.09 12.72
N LEU A 10 6.98 -23.06 12.93
CA LEU A 10 5.88 -23.06 13.88
C LEU A 10 4.64 -23.68 13.25
N TRP A 11 4.29 -23.21 12.06
CA TRP A 11 3.17 -23.73 11.28
C TRP A 11 3.34 -23.40 9.79
N THR A 12 2.53 -24.04 8.97
CA THR A 12 2.47 -23.79 7.52
C THR A 12 1.01 -23.63 7.11
N HIS A 13 0.80 -22.81 6.10
CA HIS A 13 -0.50 -22.64 5.45
C HIS A 13 -0.34 -22.71 3.94
N GLU A 14 -1.30 -23.34 3.26
CA GLU A 14 -1.39 -23.44 1.81
C GLU A 14 -2.73 -22.88 1.37
N GLY A 15 -2.71 -22.00 0.37
CA GLY A 15 -3.92 -21.35 -0.14
C GLY A 15 -3.58 -20.38 -1.26
N ASN A 16 -4.52 -19.53 -1.63
CA ASN A 16 -4.30 -18.43 -2.55
C ASN A 16 -3.67 -17.24 -1.82
N LEU A 17 -2.35 -17.31 -1.62
CA LEU A 17 -1.61 -16.45 -0.70
C LEU A 17 -1.31 -15.05 -1.24
N GLY A 18 -1.60 -14.80 -2.51
CA GLY A 18 -1.27 -13.51 -3.12
C GLY A 18 0.22 -13.20 -3.15
N HIS A 19 0.54 -11.91 -3.26
CA HIS A 19 1.93 -11.46 -3.34
C HIS A 19 2.54 -11.12 -1.98
N PHE A 20 1.75 -10.59 -1.04
CA PHE A 20 2.25 -10.09 0.23
C PHE A 20 1.41 -10.62 1.39
N PRO A 21 2.01 -11.34 2.34
CA PRO A 21 1.38 -11.55 3.62
C PRO A 21 1.40 -10.26 4.44
N TRP A 22 0.44 -10.12 5.32
CA TRP A 22 0.30 -8.97 6.19
C TRP A 22 0.05 -9.40 7.61
N ALA A 23 0.66 -8.77 8.59
CA ALA A 23 0.47 -9.10 9.99
C ALA A 23 0.00 -7.89 10.78
N ALA A 24 -1.07 -8.04 11.54
CA ALA A 24 -1.61 -7.04 12.44
C ALA A 24 -2.50 -7.67 13.49
N ASP A 25 -2.49 -7.14 14.70
CA ASP A 25 -3.47 -7.43 15.72
C ASP A 25 -4.81 -6.76 15.33
N VAL A 26 -5.66 -7.49 14.60
CA VAL A 26 -6.94 -6.96 14.09
C VAL A 26 -8.09 -7.19 15.06
N ASN A 27 -7.94 -8.10 16.02
CA ASN A 27 -8.97 -8.43 17.00
C ASN A 27 -8.71 -7.83 18.39
N GLY A 28 -7.52 -7.27 18.64
CA GLY A 28 -7.15 -6.61 19.87
C GLY A 28 -6.74 -7.56 21.00
N ASP A 29 -6.36 -8.80 20.68
CA ASP A 29 -5.96 -9.79 21.68
C ASP A 29 -4.48 -9.74 22.07
N GLY A 30 -3.69 -8.91 21.37
CA GLY A 30 -2.26 -8.70 21.62
C GLY A 30 -1.36 -9.61 20.80
N TYR A 31 -1.92 -10.43 19.92
CA TYR A 31 -1.19 -11.23 18.93
C TYR A 31 -1.58 -10.77 17.53
N ASP A 32 -0.61 -10.78 16.61
CA ASP A 32 -0.90 -10.43 15.23
C ASP A 32 -1.61 -11.59 14.51
N GLU A 33 -2.71 -11.29 13.84
CA GLU A 33 -3.25 -12.11 12.78
C GLU A 33 -2.42 -11.96 11.51
N VAL A 34 -2.49 -12.95 10.63
CA VAL A 34 -1.79 -12.94 9.35
C VAL A 34 -2.80 -13.02 8.22
N MET A 35 -2.90 -11.93 7.45
CA MET A 35 -3.58 -11.96 6.17
C MET A 35 -2.64 -12.53 5.12
N ALA A 36 -2.93 -13.75 4.67
CA ALA A 36 -2.15 -14.47 3.68
C ALA A 36 -2.93 -14.56 2.36
N GLY A 37 -2.83 -13.49 1.57
CA GLY A 37 -3.67 -13.35 0.38
C GLY A 37 -5.12 -13.11 0.76
N TYR A 38 -5.97 -14.08 0.49
CA TYR A 38 -7.41 -14.02 0.79
C TYR A 38 -7.79 -14.74 2.09
N ASP A 39 -6.83 -15.26 2.83
CA ASP A 39 -7.04 -16.04 4.04
C ASP A 39 -6.56 -15.24 5.26
N LEU A 40 -7.42 -15.01 6.25
CA LEU A 40 -7.00 -14.51 7.56
C LEU A 40 -6.74 -15.67 8.50
N LEU A 41 -5.55 -15.69 9.07
CA LEU A 41 -5.08 -16.71 10.00
C LEU A 41 -4.85 -16.09 11.37
N ASP A 42 -5.09 -16.87 12.44
CA ASP A 42 -4.62 -16.49 13.76
C ASP A 42 -3.11 -16.70 13.92
N HIS A 43 -2.56 -16.28 15.03
CA HIS A 43 -1.13 -16.42 15.35
C HIS A 43 -0.65 -17.89 15.43
N ASN A 44 -1.57 -18.88 15.51
CA ASN A 44 -1.27 -20.30 15.48
C ASN A 44 -1.40 -20.91 14.08
N GLY A 45 -1.76 -20.12 13.07
CA GLY A 45 -1.96 -20.54 11.69
C GLY A 45 -3.32 -21.19 11.42
N GLN A 46 -4.30 -21.00 12.30
CA GLN A 46 -5.67 -21.44 12.07
C GLN A 46 -6.40 -20.40 11.24
N VAL A 47 -7.12 -20.86 10.21
CA VAL A 47 -7.92 -19.99 9.37
C VAL A 47 -9.10 -19.47 10.17
N LEU A 48 -9.19 -18.14 10.31
CA LEU A 48 -10.31 -17.46 10.94
C LEU A 48 -11.45 -17.27 9.93
N TRP A 49 -11.12 -16.74 8.75
CA TRP A 49 -12.05 -16.59 7.65
C TRP A 49 -11.32 -16.43 6.31
N LEU A 50 -12.07 -16.55 5.21
CA LEU A 50 -11.58 -16.46 3.84
C LEU A 50 -12.40 -15.42 3.09
N CYS A 51 -11.74 -14.61 2.25
CA CYS A 51 -12.44 -13.83 1.23
C CYS A 51 -13.11 -14.80 0.23
N ARG A 52 -14.39 -14.60 -0.03
CA ARG A 52 -15.15 -15.48 -0.92
C ARG A 52 -15.27 -14.86 -2.32
N ASP A 53 -15.48 -15.73 -3.29
CA ASP A 53 -15.79 -15.34 -4.68
C ASP A 53 -14.69 -14.45 -5.32
N LEU A 54 -13.44 -14.67 -4.94
CA LEU A 54 -12.27 -14.04 -5.52
C LEU A 54 -11.43 -15.13 -6.21
N GLU A 55 -11.39 -15.09 -7.54
CA GLU A 55 -10.79 -16.16 -8.36
C GLU A 55 -9.30 -15.94 -8.63
N ASP A 56 -8.83 -14.68 -8.55
CA ASP A 56 -7.44 -14.32 -8.74
C ASP A 56 -6.70 -14.28 -7.40
N HIS A 57 -5.47 -13.79 -7.39
CA HIS A 57 -4.68 -13.62 -6.18
C HIS A 57 -4.80 -12.18 -5.64
N ALA A 58 -4.59 -12.00 -4.35
CA ALA A 58 -4.47 -10.68 -3.76
C ALA A 58 -3.14 -10.04 -4.18
N ASP A 59 -3.21 -8.91 -4.85
CA ASP A 59 -2.02 -8.16 -5.27
C ASP A 59 -1.47 -7.29 -4.15
N CYS A 60 -2.35 -6.72 -3.33
CA CYS A 60 -1.98 -5.80 -2.26
C CYS A 60 -2.97 -5.85 -1.11
N LEU A 61 -2.47 -5.67 0.09
CA LEU A 61 -3.24 -5.70 1.33
C LEU A 61 -2.89 -4.49 2.19
N TRP A 62 -3.88 -3.95 2.88
CA TRP A 62 -3.70 -2.92 3.89
C TRP A 62 -4.62 -3.16 5.08
N VAL A 63 -4.15 -2.82 6.27
CA VAL A 63 -4.95 -2.88 7.50
C VAL A 63 -4.97 -1.49 8.13
N GLY A 64 -6.15 -1.01 8.51
CA GLY A 64 -6.30 0.29 9.16
C GLY A 64 -7.76 0.58 9.49
N ASP A 65 -7.97 1.54 10.37
CA ASP A 65 -9.31 2.06 10.69
C ASP A 65 -9.80 2.95 9.53
N VAL A 66 -10.39 2.31 8.53
CA VAL A 66 -10.79 2.97 7.27
C VAL A 66 -12.04 3.81 7.47
N ASN A 67 -13.00 3.30 8.23
CA ASN A 67 -14.29 3.97 8.43
C ASN A 67 -14.27 4.97 9.60
N GLY A 68 -13.27 4.91 10.48
CA GLY A 68 -13.09 5.82 11.62
C GLY A 68 -13.87 5.41 12.87
N ASP A 69 -14.22 4.12 13.00
CA ASP A 69 -14.96 3.60 14.15
C ASP A 69 -14.06 3.11 15.31
N GLY A 70 -12.74 3.15 15.10
CA GLY A 70 -11.73 2.72 16.06
C GLY A 70 -11.35 1.25 15.95
N LYS A 71 -11.89 0.51 14.98
CA LYS A 71 -11.52 -0.87 14.69
C LYS A 71 -10.77 -0.92 13.36
N PRO A 72 -9.83 -1.85 13.21
CA PRO A 72 -9.16 -2.01 11.94
C PRO A 72 -10.02 -2.79 10.93
N GLU A 73 -10.03 -2.32 9.71
CA GLU A 73 -10.50 -3.06 8.54
C GLU A 73 -9.33 -3.55 7.71
N ILE A 74 -9.62 -4.50 6.83
CA ILE A 74 -8.66 -5.10 5.90
C ILE A 74 -9.08 -4.74 4.47
N ALA A 75 -8.27 -3.92 3.82
CA ALA A 75 -8.44 -3.57 2.42
C ALA A 75 -7.61 -4.52 1.54
N VAL A 76 -8.26 -5.07 0.53
CA VAL A 76 -7.68 -6.05 -0.39
C VAL A 76 -7.78 -5.52 -1.80
N GLY A 77 -6.64 -5.47 -2.51
CA GLY A 77 -6.56 -5.16 -3.93
C GLY A 77 -6.17 -6.38 -4.75
N GLY A 78 -6.78 -6.53 -5.89
CA GLY A 78 -6.59 -7.64 -6.82
C GLY A 78 -7.51 -7.49 -8.02
N SER A 79 -8.19 -8.53 -8.47
CA SER A 79 -9.21 -8.44 -9.54
C SER A 79 -10.34 -7.46 -9.21
N VAL A 80 -10.58 -7.24 -7.93
CA VAL A 80 -11.46 -6.21 -7.37
C VAL A 80 -10.80 -5.55 -6.17
N THR A 81 -11.31 -4.42 -5.71
CA THR A 81 -10.93 -3.84 -4.42
C THR A 81 -12.05 -4.06 -3.42
N CYS A 82 -11.73 -4.65 -2.28
CA CYS A 82 -12.70 -4.96 -1.23
C CYS A 82 -12.24 -4.44 0.12
N LEU A 83 -13.17 -4.18 1.01
CA LEU A 83 -12.93 -3.92 2.42
C LEU A 83 -13.67 -4.93 3.27
N TYR A 84 -12.96 -5.55 4.20
CA TYR A 84 -13.49 -6.52 5.15
C TYR A 84 -13.34 -6.01 6.57
N SER A 85 -14.31 -6.33 7.43
CA SER A 85 -14.13 -6.20 8.87
C SER A 85 -13.13 -7.22 9.40
N ALA A 86 -12.67 -7.03 10.63
CA ALA A 86 -11.82 -8.01 11.31
C ALA A 86 -12.49 -9.39 11.44
N GLU A 87 -13.82 -9.45 11.49
CA GLU A 87 -14.62 -10.67 11.58
C GLU A 87 -14.91 -11.32 10.21
N GLY A 88 -14.44 -10.71 9.09
CA GLY A 88 -14.59 -11.24 7.74
C GLY A 88 -15.91 -10.87 7.05
N GLU A 89 -16.60 -9.86 7.53
CA GLU A 89 -17.73 -9.28 6.81
C GLU A 89 -17.23 -8.39 5.68
N GLU A 90 -17.68 -8.63 4.44
CA GLU A 90 -17.41 -7.73 3.33
C GLU A 90 -18.22 -6.44 3.50
N LEU A 91 -17.56 -5.35 3.84
CA LEU A 91 -18.20 -4.06 4.08
C LEU A 91 -18.56 -3.37 2.77
N TRP A 92 -17.68 -3.48 1.77
CA TRP A 92 -17.94 -3.03 0.41
C TRP A 92 -17.00 -3.69 -0.60
N ARG A 93 -17.42 -3.67 -1.85
CA ARG A 93 -16.68 -4.14 -3.01
C ARG A 93 -16.74 -3.10 -4.12
N TYR A 94 -15.58 -2.78 -4.68
CA TYR A 94 -15.44 -1.91 -5.83
C TYR A 94 -14.97 -2.74 -7.02
N ASP A 95 -15.83 -2.84 -8.04
CA ASP A 95 -15.62 -3.58 -9.28
C ASP A 95 -15.31 -2.66 -10.49
N GLY A 96 -15.09 -1.37 -10.21
CA GLY A 96 -14.74 -0.38 -11.23
C GLY A 96 -13.31 -0.47 -11.75
N SER A 97 -12.46 -1.34 -11.19
CA SER A 97 -11.11 -1.65 -11.65
C SER A 97 -11.08 -2.96 -12.42
N VAL A 98 -10.11 -3.11 -13.31
CA VAL A 98 -9.83 -4.38 -14.00
C VAL A 98 -8.91 -5.24 -13.15
N GLU A 99 -7.90 -4.63 -12.54
CA GLU A 99 -6.94 -5.26 -11.65
C GLU A 99 -6.30 -4.17 -10.78
N SER A 100 -6.75 -4.09 -9.54
CA SER A 100 -6.17 -3.18 -8.54
C SER A 100 -4.83 -3.72 -8.06
N GLN A 101 -3.81 -3.60 -8.90
CA GLN A 101 -2.51 -4.18 -8.65
C GLN A 101 -1.84 -3.63 -7.40
N HIS A 102 -2.14 -2.40 -7.05
CA HIS A 102 -1.65 -1.77 -5.82
C HIS A 102 -2.67 -0.81 -5.27
N ILE A 103 -2.88 -0.87 -3.96
CA ILE A 103 -3.73 0.06 -3.23
C ILE A 103 -2.96 0.65 -2.05
N ALA A 104 -3.39 1.80 -1.56
CA ALA A 104 -2.85 2.44 -0.38
C ALA A 104 -3.97 3.11 0.43
N LEU A 105 -3.90 2.99 1.74
CA LEU A 105 -4.75 3.72 2.67
C LEU A 105 -4.08 5.03 3.07
N GLY A 106 -4.85 6.08 3.24
CA GLY A 106 -4.34 7.35 3.75
C GLY A 106 -5.42 8.41 3.96
N LYS A 107 -5.06 9.44 4.72
CA LYS A 107 -5.86 10.65 4.89
C LYS A 107 -5.55 11.64 3.76
N PHE A 108 -5.79 11.22 2.52
CA PHE A 108 -5.48 12.02 1.33
C PHE A 108 -6.38 13.25 1.18
N LEU A 109 -7.60 13.16 1.71
CA LEU A 109 -8.62 14.21 1.70
C LEU A 109 -9.08 14.51 3.14
N PRO A 110 -8.37 15.36 3.90
CA PRO A 110 -8.64 15.58 5.33
C PRO A 110 -10.06 16.04 5.66
N GLY A 111 -10.74 16.69 4.72
CA GLY A 111 -12.11 17.14 4.88
C GLY A 111 -13.17 16.03 4.75
N ARG A 112 -12.79 14.81 4.44
CA ARG A 112 -13.69 13.67 4.28
C ARG A 112 -13.63 12.74 5.51
N PRO A 113 -14.75 12.05 5.85
CA PRO A 113 -14.75 11.00 6.87
C PRO A 113 -13.74 9.90 6.54
N GLY A 114 -13.27 9.19 7.56
CA GLY A 114 -12.44 8.00 7.45
C GLY A 114 -11.14 8.20 6.67
N LEU A 115 -10.55 7.11 6.23
CA LEU A 115 -9.44 7.08 5.28
C LEU A 115 -9.96 6.94 3.85
N GLN A 116 -9.14 7.27 2.89
CA GLN A 116 -9.39 7.01 1.48
C GLN A 116 -8.52 5.86 1.00
N VAL A 117 -8.98 5.20 -0.05
CA VAL A 117 -8.24 4.16 -0.75
C VAL A 117 -7.78 4.72 -2.09
N ALA A 118 -6.50 4.96 -2.24
CA ALA A 118 -5.88 5.22 -3.53
C ALA A 118 -5.50 3.89 -4.17
N GLY A 119 -5.81 3.70 -5.43
CA GLY A 119 -5.47 2.48 -6.14
C GLY A 119 -4.84 2.74 -7.49
N LEU A 120 -4.10 1.75 -7.98
CA LEU A 120 -3.55 1.71 -9.33
C LEU A 120 -4.15 0.52 -10.07
N ASP A 121 -4.94 0.84 -11.09
CA ASP A 121 -5.64 -0.14 -11.89
C ASP A 121 -4.86 -0.46 -13.16
N ARG A 122 -4.68 -1.72 -13.47
CA ARG A 122 -4.28 -2.19 -14.78
C ARG A 122 -5.49 -2.28 -15.69
N ILE A 123 -5.78 -1.21 -16.41
CA ILE A 123 -6.99 -1.08 -17.21
C ILE A 123 -7.00 -2.02 -18.43
N ARG A 124 -5.84 -2.54 -18.84
CA ARG A 124 -5.76 -3.51 -19.93
C ARG A 124 -4.61 -4.47 -19.75
N ARG A 125 -4.93 -5.73 -19.56
CA ARG A 125 -4.01 -6.81 -19.90
C ARG A 125 -3.97 -6.89 -21.44
N GLY A 126 -2.81 -6.69 -22.06
CA GLY A 126 -2.64 -6.96 -23.48
C GLY A 126 -3.06 -8.39 -23.80
N ASP A 127 -3.55 -8.64 -24.99
CA ASP A 127 -3.91 -9.97 -25.50
C ASP A 127 -2.67 -10.88 -25.56
N GLY A 128 -2.28 -11.39 -24.47
CA GLY A 128 -1.11 -12.25 -24.31
C GLY A 128 -0.29 -11.82 -23.13
N TYR A 129 -0.37 -12.59 -22.13
CA TYR A 129 0.42 -12.63 -20.90
C TYR A 129 1.95 -12.68 -21.09
N LYS A 130 2.45 -12.23 -22.20
CA LYS A 130 3.85 -12.26 -22.58
C LYS A 130 4.39 -10.89 -22.95
N GLY A 131 4.33 -9.95 -22.02
CA GLY A 131 5.22 -8.79 -22.05
C GLY A 131 4.93 -7.72 -23.11
N GLN A 132 3.81 -7.76 -23.78
CA GLN A 132 3.34 -6.66 -24.63
C GLN A 132 2.24 -5.90 -23.92
N TRP A 133 2.64 -4.94 -23.16
CA TRP A 133 1.75 -4.06 -22.43
C TRP A 133 1.34 -2.89 -23.33
N ASP A 134 0.35 -3.10 -24.17
CA ASP A 134 -0.42 -2.00 -24.76
C ASP A 134 -1.45 -1.46 -23.74
N GLY A 135 -1.11 -1.61 -22.47
CA GLY A 135 -2.03 -1.37 -21.41
C GLY A 135 -2.06 0.08 -20.97
N LYS A 136 -3.15 0.41 -20.39
CA LYS A 136 -3.37 1.64 -19.66
C LYS A 136 -3.29 1.30 -18.19
N ASP A 137 -2.57 2.10 -17.44
CA ASP A 137 -2.70 2.17 -16.00
C ASP A 137 -3.49 3.42 -15.66
N GLY A 138 -4.20 3.40 -14.58
CA GLY A 138 -4.93 4.55 -14.07
C GLY A 138 -5.01 4.52 -12.57
N MET A 139 -4.74 5.66 -11.95
CA MET A 139 -5.04 5.80 -10.52
C MET A 139 -6.53 6.00 -10.33
N PHE A 140 -7.03 5.55 -9.20
CA PHE A 140 -8.38 5.84 -8.74
C PHE A 140 -8.36 6.17 -7.24
N MET A 141 -9.44 6.80 -6.79
CA MET A 141 -9.65 7.12 -5.39
C MET A 141 -11.05 6.72 -4.96
N LEU A 142 -11.11 5.97 -3.86
CA LEU A 142 -12.36 5.64 -3.19
C LEU A 142 -12.42 6.36 -1.83
N ASP A 143 -13.64 6.68 -1.38
CA ASP A 143 -13.86 7.08 0.01
C ASP A 143 -13.94 5.86 0.94
N CYS A 144 -14.12 6.09 2.24
CA CYS A 144 -14.19 5.02 3.24
C CYS A 144 -15.41 4.08 3.07
N GLU A 145 -16.40 4.47 2.26
CA GLU A 145 -17.57 3.66 1.93
C GLU A 145 -17.41 2.90 0.59
N GLY A 146 -16.22 2.97 -0.01
CA GLY A 146 -15.94 2.31 -1.30
C GLY A 146 -16.46 3.03 -2.53
N LYS A 147 -16.96 4.26 -2.37
CA LYS A 147 -17.47 5.05 -3.48
C LYS A 147 -16.34 5.70 -4.26
N GLU A 148 -16.34 5.51 -5.58
CA GLU A 148 -15.39 6.19 -6.46
C GLU A 148 -15.55 7.71 -6.39
N LEU A 149 -14.45 8.38 -6.06
CA LEU A 149 -14.35 9.84 -6.06
C LEU A 149 -13.82 10.35 -7.39
N TRP A 150 -12.86 9.67 -7.96
CA TRP A 150 -12.34 9.91 -9.29
C TRP A 150 -11.55 8.70 -9.78
N LYS A 151 -11.41 8.59 -11.09
CA LYS A 151 -10.60 7.62 -11.79
C LYS A 151 -9.92 8.26 -12.98
N GLU A 152 -8.70 7.89 -13.21
CA GLU A 152 -7.84 8.36 -14.30
C GLU A 152 -7.70 7.26 -15.35
N ASP A 153 -7.60 7.67 -16.62
CA ASP A 153 -7.25 6.78 -17.72
C ASP A 153 -5.91 7.24 -18.31
N ARG A 154 -4.83 6.67 -17.86
CA ARG A 154 -3.50 6.96 -18.41
C ARG A 154 -3.24 6.12 -19.65
N GLN A 155 -2.72 6.75 -20.68
CA GLN A 155 -2.37 6.10 -21.95
C GLN A 155 -0.86 6.10 -22.19
N THR A 156 -0.06 6.10 -21.15
CA THR A 156 1.38 6.24 -21.26
C THR A 156 2.09 4.89 -21.24
N LYS A 157 3.04 4.71 -22.14
CA LYS A 157 4.05 3.66 -22.00
C LYS A 157 4.98 4.02 -20.85
N GLY A 158 5.37 3.04 -20.06
CA GLY A 158 6.31 3.29 -18.97
C GLY A 158 5.65 3.59 -17.63
N TRP A 159 4.75 2.84 -17.26
CA TRP A 159 3.74 2.98 -16.23
C TRP A 159 4.27 3.01 -14.82
N LEU A 160 3.52 3.68 -14.01
CA LEU A 160 3.53 3.46 -12.58
C LEU A 160 3.07 2.04 -12.30
N THR A 161 3.62 1.40 -11.31
CA THR A 161 3.22 0.05 -10.89
C THR A 161 2.91 -0.01 -9.41
N ILE A 162 3.26 1.02 -8.67
CA ILE A 162 3.09 1.12 -7.24
C ILE A 162 2.43 2.46 -6.91
N VAL A 163 1.44 2.43 -6.05
CA VAL A 163 0.95 3.57 -5.27
C VAL A 163 1.11 3.25 -3.80
N ASP A 164 1.54 4.23 -3.02
CA ASP A 164 1.73 4.10 -1.58
C ASP A 164 1.25 5.35 -0.86
N GLY A 165 0.91 5.22 0.41
CA GLY A 165 0.50 6.34 1.23
C GLY A 165 1.71 7.00 1.90
N LEU A 166 2.05 8.21 1.52
CA LEU A 166 3.10 8.98 2.16
C LEU A 166 2.52 9.86 3.26
N TYR A 167 2.87 9.53 4.50
CA TYR A 167 2.31 10.18 5.67
C TYR A 167 2.89 11.58 5.89
N ASN A 168 1.97 12.56 6.03
CA ASN A 168 2.25 13.91 6.54
C ASN A 168 3.49 14.59 5.92
N TRP A 169 3.76 14.37 4.64
CA TRP A 169 4.96 14.81 3.93
C TRP A 169 5.39 16.25 4.23
N ASN A 170 4.45 17.18 4.15
CA ASN A 170 4.70 18.62 4.33
C ASN A 170 4.37 19.14 5.73
N GLY A 171 3.95 18.27 6.66
CA GLY A 171 3.59 18.64 8.02
C GLY A 171 2.22 19.30 8.20
N GLU A 172 1.35 19.21 7.19
CA GLU A 172 -0.01 19.80 7.23
C GLU A 172 -1.08 18.81 7.72
N GLY A 173 -0.66 17.60 8.14
CA GLY A 173 -1.58 16.58 8.65
C GLY A 173 -2.41 15.89 7.57
N LYS A 174 -1.95 15.93 6.33
CA LYS A 174 -2.53 15.17 5.22
C LYS A 174 -1.50 14.23 4.60
N ASP A 175 -1.99 13.16 4.01
CA ASP A 175 -1.18 12.20 3.28
C ASP A 175 -1.14 12.54 1.79
N TYR A 176 -0.12 12.03 1.12
CA TYR A 176 0.06 12.11 -0.32
C TYR A 176 0.12 10.72 -0.91
N ILE A 177 -0.25 10.59 -2.17
CA ILE A 177 -0.06 9.36 -2.92
C ILE A 177 1.35 9.41 -3.51
N LEU A 178 2.23 8.52 -3.06
CA LEU A 178 3.53 8.31 -3.67
C LEU A 178 3.36 7.27 -4.78
N ALA A 179 3.58 7.68 -6.02
CA ALA A 179 3.45 6.79 -7.16
C ALA A 179 4.78 6.68 -7.91
N TYR A 180 5.14 5.43 -8.24
CA TYR A 180 6.40 5.14 -8.91
C TYR A 180 6.33 3.81 -9.68
N ARG A 181 7.36 3.55 -10.49
CA ARG A 181 7.50 2.27 -11.18
C ARG A 181 8.46 1.37 -10.41
N ARG A 182 8.02 0.15 -10.15
CA ARG A 182 8.88 -0.91 -9.63
C ARG A 182 10.04 -1.17 -10.61
N GLY A 183 11.27 -1.12 -10.09
CA GLY A 183 12.46 -1.30 -10.90
C GLY A 183 12.90 -0.07 -11.71
N GLY A 184 12.28 1.09 -11.48
CA GLY A 184 12.66 2.34 -12.15
C GLY A 184 12.15 2.48 -13.57
N GLY A 185 12.64 3.49 -14.29
CA GLY A 185 12.28 3.81 -15.67
C GLY A 185 11.12 4.81 -15.78
N VAL A 186 10.55 5.23 -14.65
CA VAL A 186 9.60 6.35 -14.52
C VAL A 186 9.94 7.10 -13.25
N LYS A 187 10.16 8.39 -13.34
CA LYS A 187 10.46 9.22 -12.18
C LYS A 187 9.28 9.19 -11.20
N PRO A 188 9.54 8.94 -9.91
CA PRO A 188 8.52 8.98 -8.88
C PRO A 188 7.86 10.35 -8.77
N ALA A 189 6.62 10.38 -8.30
CA ALA A 189 5.91 11.62 -8.03
C ALA A 189 4.98 11.49 -6.84
N LEU A 190 4.69 12.62 -6.20
CA LEU A 190 3.63 12.73 -5.22
C LEU A 190 2.40 13.35 -5.86
N TYR A 191 1.26 12.79 -5.54
CA TYR A 191 -0.04 13.30 -5.94
C TYR A 191 -0.86 13.66 -4.70
N ASP A 192 -1.65 14.71 -4.81
CA ASP A 192 -2.65 15.02 -3.78
C ASP A 192 -3.86 14.07 -3.87
N GLY A 193 -4.79 14.19 -2.92
CA GLY A 193 -5.98 13.35 -2.90
C GLY A 193 -6.94 13.54 -4.09
N TRP A 194 -6.71 14.52 -4.95
CA TRP A 194 -7.45 14.75 -6.19
C TRP A 194 -6.69 14.32 -7.44
N GLY A 195 -5.54 13.66 -7.28
CA GLY A 195 -4.73 13.20 -8.40
C GLY A 195 -3.88 14.28 -9.06
N ASN A 196 -3.80 15.49 -8.49
CA ASN A 196 -2.91 16.52 -9.03
C ASN A 196 -1.47 16.25 -8.57
N THR A 197 -0.51 16.40 -9.46
CA THR A 197 0.91 16.27 -9.14
C THR A 197 1.33 17.38 -8.17
N ALA A 198 1.70 17.01 -6.96
CA ALA A 198 2.22 17.91 -5.94
C ALA A 198 3.73 18.06 -6.04
N VAL A 199 4.45 16.95 -6.28
CA VAL A 199 5.90 16.91 -6.42
C VAL A 199 6.28 15.93 -7.53
N SER A 200 7.21 16.33 -8.40
CA SER A 200 7.90 15.43 -9.32
C SER A 200 9.34 15.31 -8.87
N PHE A 201 9.79 14.12 -8.55
CA PHE A 201 11.18 13.91 -8.14
C PHE A 201 12.12 14.00 -9.35
N PRO A 202 13.31 14.58 -9.18
CA PRO A 202 14.25 14.75 -10.29
C PRO A 202 14.97 13.47 -10.68
N GLU A 203 15.00 12.49 -9.78
CA GLU A 203 15.76 11.25 -9.92
C GLU A 203 14.83 10.06 -10.21
N ASP A 204 15.37 9.05 -10.84
CA ASP A 204 14.73 7.76 -11.08
C ASP A 204 15.51 6.67 -10.32
N GLY A 205 14.83 5.63 -9.87
CA GLY A 205 15.45 4.54 -9.14
C GLY A 205 14.43 3.74 -8.32
N TYR A 206 14.95 2.96 -7.40
CA TYR A 206 14.15 2.28 -6.39
C TYR A 206 13.69 3.26 -5.33
N VAL A 207 12.51 3.04 -4.79
CA VAL A 207 11.88 3.98 -3.86
C VAL A 207 11.63 3.31 -2.51
N LEU A 208 11.98 4.02 -1.45
CA LEU A 208 11.59 3.74 -0.07
C LEU A 208 11.05 5.02 0.55
N HIS A 209 10.29 4.91 1.59
CA HIS A 209 9.84 6.05 2.39
C HIS A 209 9.73 5.69 3.87
N GLY A 210 9.74 6.69 4.70
CA GLY A 210 9.61 6.56 6.15
C GLY A 210 10.02 7.82 6.87
N ASP A 211 9.73 7.92 8.15
CA ASP A 211 10.18 9.01 8.99
C ASP A 211 11.66 8.81 9.39
N LEU A 212 12.57 9.32 8.56
CA LEU A 212 14.00 9.14 8.75
C LEU A 212 14.57 9.98 9.90
N PHE A 213 13.91 11.06 10.25
CA PHE A 213 14.42 12.04 11.20
C PHE A 213 13.61 12.12 12.50
N GLY A 214 12.59 11.26 12.68
CA GLY A 214 11.74 11.25 13.88
C GLY A 214 10.88 12.52 14.04
N ARG A 215 10.35 13.05 12.93
CA ARG A 215 9.64 14.34 12.88
C ARG A 215 8.12 14.17 12.72
N ASP A 216 7.63 12.94 12.79
CA ASP A 216 6.23 12.62 12.49
C ASP A 216 5.82 12.99 11.03
N LYS A 217 6.79 12.81 10.12
CA LYS A 217 6.66 13.06 8.68
C LYS A 217 7.51 12.06 7.93
N GLU A 218 6.97 11.53 6.85
CA GLU A 218 7.75 10.62 6.03
C GLU A 218 8.57 11.38 4.98
N ASP A 219 9.78 10.87 4.76
CA ASP A 219 10.71 11.29 3.74
C ASP A 219 10.73 10.24 2.63
N VAL A 220 11.12 10.63 1.42
CA VAL A 220 11.26 9.72 0.29
C VAL A 220 12.73 9.49 0.01
N ILE A 221 13.13 8.24 -0.11
CA ILE A 221 14.45 7.82 -0.55
C ILE A 221 14.32 7.27 -1.97
N ILE A 222 15.08 7.82 -2.90
CA ILE A 222 15.26 7.25 -4.23
C ILE A 222 16.70 6.77 -4.30
N TYR A 223 16.93 5.53 -4.73
CA TYR A 223 18.28 4.98 -4.74
C TYR A 223 18.55 4.15 -5.99
N SER A 224 19.81 4.12 -6.39
CA SER A 224 20.40 3.32 -7.43
C SER A 224 21.45 2.36 -6.85
N GLU A 225 22.29 1.77 -7.68
CA GLU A 225 23.37 0.87 -7.24
C GLU A 225 24.42 1.56 -6.35
N ASP A 226 24.65 2.84 -6.57
CA ASP A 226 25.76 3.58 -5.96
C ASP A 226 25.36 4.87 -5.25
N THR A 227 24.12 5.30 -5.40
CA THR A 227 23.68 6.61 -4.91
C THR A 227 22.29 6.50 -4.27
N ALA A 228 22.09 7.22 -3.17
CA ALA A 228 20.79 7.41 -2.56
C ALA A 228 20.52 8.92 -2.36
N TRP A 229 19.35 9.34 -2.76
CA TRP A 229 18.84 10.71 -2.57
C TRP A 229 17.71 10.67 -1.55
N VAL A 230 17.76 11.57 -0.58
CA VAL A 230 16.70 11.74 0.41
C VAL A 230 15.97 13.05 0.12
N PHE A 231 14.69 12.96 -0.05
CA PHE A 231 13.80 14.10 -0.29
C PHE A 231 12.86 14.28 0.88
N SER A 232 12.75 15.51 1.34
CA SER A 232 11.93 15.92 2.48
C SER A 232 10.97 17.02 2.08
N GLY A 233 9.73 16.96 2.54
CA GLY A 233 8.72 18.01 2.30
C GLY A 233 8.96 19.29 3.09
N THR A 234 9.80 19.21 4.12
CA THR A 234 10.24 20.36 4.90
C THR A 234 11.75 20.31 5.07
N PRO A 235 12.44 21.45 5.17
CA PRO A 235 13.87 21.48 5.43
C PRO A 235 14.23 20.58 6.61
N ALA A 236 15.19 19.68 6.40
CA ALA A 236 15.74 18.85 7.46
C ALA A 236 17.01 19.52 7.98
N ASP A 237 17.07 19.79 9.27
CA ASP A 237 18.35 20.06 9.90
C ASP A 237 19.03 18.72 10.16
N LEU A 238 19.98 18.36 9.31
CA LEU A 238 20.77 17.13 9.45
C LEU A 238 21.61 17.10 10.73
N ALA A 239 21.70 18.22 11.46
CA ALA A 239 22.34 18.29 12.77
C ALA A 239 21.38 17.88 13.91
N GLU A 240 20.08 17.83 13.68
CA GLU A 240 19.15 17.32 14.67
C GLU A 240 19.31 15.80 14.79
N LYS A 241 19.80 15.37 15.93
CA LYS A 241 19.77 13.95 16.27
C LYS A 241 18.30 13.50 16.36
N PRO A 242 17.97 12.32 15.83
CA PRO A 242 16.65 11.73 16.07
C PRO A 242 16.32 11.83 17.55
N SER A 243 15.13 12.24 17.89
CA SER A 243 14.71 12.56 19.28
C SER A 243 14.86 11.37 20.24
N GLY A 244 15.24 10.19 19.76
CA GLY A 244 15.38 8.96 20.53
C GLY A 244 14.06 8.46 21.13
N LYS A 245 12.98 9.19 20.92
CA LYS A 245 11.64 8.69 21.25
C LYS A 245 11.22 7.74 20.14
N PRO A 246 10.68 6.57 20.46
CA PRO A 246 10.01 5.76 19.46
C PRO A 246 8.99 6.70 18.80
N VAL A 247 9.15 6.91 17.50
CA VAL A 247 8.08 7.53 16.70
C VAL A 247 6.85 6.70 17.00
N PRO A 248 5.74 7.31 17.45
CA PRO A 248 4.50 6.57 17.57
C PRO A 248 4.31 5.93 16.20
N GLN A 249 4.45 4.62 16.13
CA GLN A 249 4.18 3.94 14.89
C GLN A 249 2.70 4.22 14.63
N VAL A 250 2.44 5.21 13.77
CA VAL A 250 1.21 5.15 13.01
C VAL A 250 1.22 3.73 12.50
N LYS A 251 0.24 2.92 12.85
CA LYS A 251 0.14 1.51 12.49
C LYS A 251 0.03 1.37 10.98
N ARG A 252 1.03 1.85 10.28
CA ARG A 252 1.25 1.61 8.86
C ARG A 252 2.11 0.37 8.80
N LEU A 253 1.42 -0.71 8.64
CA LEU A 253 2.03 -2.01 8.66
C LEU A 253 2.79 -2.33 7.37
N TYR A 254 2.62 -1.52 6.33
CA TYR A 254 3.31 -1.73 5.08
C TYR A 254 4.24 -0.56 4.75
N ARG A 255 5.52 -0.86 4.68
CA ARG A 255 6.56 0.08 4.29
C ARG A 255 7.56 -0.54 3.32
N SER A 256 7.24 -1.66 2.74
CA SER A 256 8.17 -2.31 1.84
C SER A 256 7.81 -1.96 0.40
N THR A 257 8.70 -1.26 -0.23
CA THR A 257 8.71 -1.07 -1.68
C THR A 257 9.51 -2.18 -2.37
N LEU A 258 10.11 -3.07 -1.58
CA LEU A 258 10.78 -4.24 -2.08
C LEU A 258 9.73 -5.31 -2.36
N TYR A 259 9.26 -5.32 -3.60
CA TYR A 259 8.58 -6.48 -4.12
C TYR A 259 9.60 -7.63 -4.15
N PRO A 260 9.41 -8.70 -3.36
CA PRO A 260 10.29 -9.85 -3.42
C PRO A 260 10.09 -10.52 -4.79
N GLY A 261 11.03 -10.40 -5.65
CA GLY A 261 10.92 -10.89 -7.01
C GLY A 261 10.89 -9.80 -8.07
N GLY A 262 11.38 -8.61 -7.73
CA GLY A 262 11.62 -7.57 -8.70
C GLY A 262 12.42 -8.13 -9.87
N GLU A 263 11.76 -8.27 -11.00
CA GLU A 263 12.43 -8.61 -12.23
C GLU A 263 13.44 -7.50 -12.55
N ARG A 264 14.66 -7.91 -12.79
CA ARG A 264 15.70 -7.07 -13.37
C ARG A 264 15.39 -6.79 -14.84
#